data_e0bfa57b5aed178a6247af2d677221b9
#
_entry.id   e0bfa57b5aed178a6247af2d677221b9
#
_cell.length_a   1.000
_cell.length_b   1.000
_cell.length_c   1.000
_cell.angle_alpha   90.00
_cell.angle_beta   90.00
_cell.angle_gamma   90.00
#
_symmetry.space_group_name_H-M   'P 1'
#
loop_
_entity.id
_entity.type
_entity.pdbx_description
1 polymer ?
#
loop_
_entity_poly.entity_id
_entity_poly.type
_entity_poly.pdbx_seq_one_letter_code
_entity_poly.pdbx_strand_id
1 'polypeptide(L)'
;MDSLIIKDNTVIGCSETDILSLKIPEGVTAIGDNAFLDFKKLSEIQLPSTLKKIGDRAFEGCESLKLINIENVSMIGVRAFAGCKSLSKIHFGDNI
;
A
#
# COMPACT_ATOMS: atom_id res chain seq x y z
N MET A 1 8.10 -14.39 7.99
CA MET A 1 6.92 -14.29 8.88
C MET A 1 6.22 -12.96 8.65
N ASP A 2 4.93 -13.03 8.50
CA ASP A 2 4.14 -11.82 8.26
C ASP A 2 4.02 -11.00 9.53
N SER A 3 4.36 -9.73 9.39
CA SER A 3 4.11 -8.76 10.45
C SER A 3 2.89 -7.89 10.14
N LEU A 4 2.16 -8.25 9.09
CA LEU A 4 0.94 -7.54 8.71
C LEU A 4 -0.14 -7.72 9.76
N ILE A 5 -0.85 -6.65 10.02
CA ILE A 5 -1.99 -6.65 10.92
C ILE A 5 -3.23 -6.47 10.05
N ILE A 6 -4.06 -7.51 9.98
CA ILE A 6 -5.23 -7.52 9.10
C ILE A 6 -6.47 -7.73 9.95
N LYS A 7 -7.48 -6.89 9.72
CA LYS A 7 -8.76 -6.99 10.40
C LYS A 7 -9.87 -6.69 9.40
N ASP A 8 -10.86 -7.57 9.32
CA ASP A 8 -12.01 -7.41 8.43
C ASP A 8 -11.57 -7.17 6.98
N ASN A 9 -10.61 -7.99 6.53
CA ASN A 9 -10.06 -7.93 5.17
C ASN A 9 -9.35 -6.61 4.85
N THR A 10 -8.99 -5.85 5.89
CA THR A 10 -8.30 -4.56 5.76
C THR A 10 -6.95 -4.66 6.45
N VAL A 11 -5.89 -4.27 5.74
CA VAL A 11 -4.57 -4.12 6.36
C VAL A 11 -4.59 -2.84 7.17
N ILE A 12 -4.43 -2.95 8.49
CA ILE A 12 -4.44 -1.77 9.36
C ILE A 12 -3.05 -1.33 9.76
N GLY A 13 -2.04 -2.13 9.45
CA GLY A 13 -0.66 -1.76 9.74
C GLY A 13 0.27 -2.93 9.59
N CYS A 14 1.50 -2.70 10.00
CA CYS A 14 2.55 -3.71 9.97
C CYS A 14 3.47 -3.45 11.14
N SER A 15 3.76 -4.49 11.93
CA SER A 15 4.56 -4.31 13.14
C SER A 15 6.05 -4.10 12.86
N GLU A 16 6.50 -4.49 11.67
CA GLU A 16 7.88 -4.31 11.25
C GLU A 16 7.96 -3.15 10.26
N THR A 17 8.56 -2.03 10.69
CA THR A 17 8.59 -0.81 9.87
C THR A 17 9.80 -0.71 8.94
N ASP A 18 10.82 -1.56 9.15
CA ASP A 18 12.04 -1.56 8.32
C ASP A 18 11.99 -2.56 7.17
N ILE A 19 10.83 -3.05 6.86
CA ILE A 19 10.65 -4.08 5.84
C ILE A 19 10.95 -3.51 4.45
N LEU A 20 11.65 -4.28 3.61
CA LEU A 20 12.06 -3.83 2.27
C LEU A 20 11.04 -4.19 1.22
N SER A 21 10.41 -5.34 1.35
CA SER A 21 9.40 -5.78 0.39
C SER A 21 8.27 -6.48 1.13
N LEU A 22 7.09 -6.46 0.53
CA LEU A 22 5.91 -6.95 1.19
C LEU A 22 4.93 -7.50 0.17
N LYS A 23 4.26 -8.59 0.53
CA LYS A 23 3.18 -9.14 -0.27
C LYS A 23 1.90 -9.13 0.54
N ILE A 24 0.90 -8.45 0.03
CA ILE A 24 -0.42 -8.41 0.66
C ILE A 24 -1.23 -9.60 0.13
N PRO A 25 -1.78 -10.45 1.00
CA PRO A 25 -2.44 -11.67 0.56
C PRO A 25 -3.76 -11.43 -0.16
N GLU A 26 -4.12 -12.40 -1.01
CA GLU A 26 -5.44 -12.38 -1.66
C GLU A 26 -6.53 -12.44 -0.62
N GLY A 27 -7.64 -11.77 -0.90
CA GLY A 27 -8.74 -11.64 0.04
C GLY A 27 -8.76 -10.31 0.76
N VAL A 28 -7.62 -9.62 0.84
CA VAL A 28 -7.58 -8.26 1.39
C VAL A 28 -8.24 -7.33 0.40
N THR A 29 -9.19 -6.52 0.88
CA THR A 29 -9.95 -5.60 0.04
C THR A 29 -9.57 -4.15 0.23
N ALA A 30 -8.86 -3.82 1.31
CA ALA A 30 -8.50 -2.43 1.59
C ALA A 30 -7.17 -2.34 2.34
N ILE A 31 -6.46 -1.27 2.07
CA ILE A 31 -5.34 -0.82 2.90
C ILE A 31 -5.89 0.34 3.74
N GLY A 32 -5.78 0.22 5.04
CA GLY A 32 -6.36 1.21 5.95
C GLY A 32 -5.60 2.52 5.98
N ASP A 33 -6.22 3.51 6.62
CA ASP A 33 -5.59 4.81 6.78
C ASP A 33 -4.29 4.67 7.56
N ASN A 34 -3.24 5.34 7.09
CA ASN A 34 -1.93 5.36 7.73
C ASN A 34 -1.24 4.00 7.85
N ALA A 35 -1.73 2.97 7.13
CA ALA A 35 -1.25 1.60 7.32
C ALA A 35 0.26 1.47 7.13
N PHE A 36 0.81 2.16 6.15
CA PHE A 36 2.25 2.13 5.84
C PHE A 36 2.87 3.51 5.87
N LEU A 37 2.32 4.39 6.70
CA LEU A 37 2.82 5.75 6.85
C LEU A 37 4.29 5.72 7.28
N ASP A 38 5.14 6.41 6.52
CA ASP A 38 6.58 6.55 6.80
C ASP A 38 7.36 5.24 6.80
N PHE A 39 6.92 4.28 6.03
CA PHE A 39 7.69 3.06 5.79
C PHE A 39 8.81 3.38 4.80
N LYS A 40 9.88 4.00 5.30
CA LYS A 40 10.91 4.63 4.46
C LYS A 40 11.74 3.65 3.67
N LYS A 41 11.83 2.41 4.11
CA LYS A 41 12.65 1.38 3.44
C LYS A 41 11.85 0.48 2.51
N LEU A 42 10.53 0.56 2.53
CA LEU A 42 9.69 -0.28 1.69
C LEU A 42 9.89 0.13 0.24
N SER A 43 10.47 -0.76 -0.56
CA SER A 43 10.77 -0.47 -1.96
C SER A 43 9.84 -1.20 -2.92
N GLU A 44 9.26 -2.32 -2.50
CA GLU A 44 8.36 -3.10 -3.34
C GLU A 44 7.17 -3.58 -2.53
N ILE A 45 6.00 -3.50 -3.13
CA ILE A 45 4.80 -4.08 -2.53
C ILE A 45 3.98 -4.75 -3.63
N GLN A 46 3.54 -5.98 -3.37
CA GLN A 46 2.62 -6.69 -4.25
C GLN A 46 1.22 -6.63 -3.66
N LEU A 47 0.30 -6.07 -4.42
CA LEU A 47 -1.08 -5.92 -3.98
C LEU A 47 -1.94 -7.02 -4.61
N PRO A 48 -2.92 -7.54 -3.88
CA PRO A 48 -3.77 -8.60 -4.41
C PRO A 48 -4.78 -8.07 -5.41
N SER A 49 -5.29 -8.96 -6.26
CA SER A 49 -6.31 -8.58 -7.21
C SER A 49 -7.62 -8.17 -6.54
N THR A 50 -7.82 -8.57 -5.31
CA THR A 50 -9.03 -8.25 -4.54
C THR A 50 -9.03 -6.84 -3.97
N LEU A 51 -7.89 -6.13 -4.01
CA LEU A 51 -7.78 -4.82 -3.39
C LEU A 51 -8.56 -3.77 -4.15
N LYS A 52 -9.45 -3.05 -3.44
CA LYS A 52 -10.32 -2.03 -4.02
C LYS A 52 -10.07 -0.63 -3.47
N LYS A 53 -9.52 -0.53 -2.27
CA LYS A 53 -9.38 0.75 -1.60
C LYS A 53 -8.02 0.91 -0.96
N ILE A 54 -7.45 2.11 -1.14
CA ILE A 54 -6.25 2.54 -0.41
C ILE A 54 -6.65 3.76 0.41
N GLY A 55 -6.45 3.71 1.71
CA GLY A 55 -6.91 4.73 2.63
C GLY A 55 -6.07 5.99 2.63
N ASP A 56 -6.49 6.95 3.46
CA ASP A 56 -5.79 8.22 3.59
C ASP A 56 -4.39 8.00 4.15
N ARG A 57 -3.40 8.60 3.51
CA ARG A 57 -2.01 8.56 3.94
C ARG A 57 -1.44 7.14 4.05
N ALA A 58 -2.05 6.19 3.36
CA ALA A 58 -1.67 4.78 3.51
C ALA A 58 -0.21 4.52 3.19
N PHE A 59 0.35 5.21 2.21
CA PHE A 59 1.75 5.09 1.82
C PHE A 59 2.48 6.43 1.87
N GLU A 60 1.97 7.37 2.65
CA GLU A 60 2.62 8.67 2.77
C GLU A 60 4.01 8.49 3.38
N GLY A 61 5.01 9.09 2.76
CA GLY A 61 6.38 9.03 3.28
C GLY A 61 7.12 7.75 2.95
N CYS A 62 6.57 6.90 2.08
CA CYS A 62 7.26 5.69 1.61
C CYS A 62 8.32 6.09 0.57
N GLU A 63 9.43 6.62 1.05
CA GLU A 63 10.43 7.29 0.22
C GLU A 63 11.15 6.36 -0.75
N SER A 64 11.20 5.07 -0.45
CA SER A 64 11.90 4.09 -1.28
C SER A 64 11.01 3.32 -2.24
N LEU A 65 9.70 3.50 -2.14
CA LEU A 65 8.74 2.77 -2.96
C LEU A 65 8.90 3.19 -4.42
N LYS A 66 9.20 2.22 -5.29
CA LYS A 66 9.57 2.51 -6.68
C LYS A 66 8.45 2.31 -7.67
N LEU A 67 7.62 1.30 -7.44
CA LEU A 67 6.51 1.02 -8.32
C LEU A 67 5.36 0.41 -7.54
N ILE A 68 4.16 0.57 -8.06
CA ILE A 68 2.97 -0.02 -7.45
C ILE A 68 1.95 -0.30 -8.54
N ASN A 69 1.29 -1.44 -8.42
CA ASN A 69 0.23 -1.83 -9.35
C ASN A 69 -1.11 -1.68 -8.67
N ILE A 70 -1.88 -0.68 -9.09
CA ILE A 70 -3.20 -0.38 -8.51
C ILE A 70 -4.31 -0.56 -9.53
N GLU A 71 -4.13 -1.46 -10.49
CA GLU A 71 -5.09 -1.60 -11.59
C GLU A 71 -6.50 -1.98 -11.15
N ASN A 72 -6.63 -2.67 -10.02
CA ASN A 72 -7.94 -3.07 -9.51
C ASN A 72 -8.50 -2.13 -8.43
N VAL A 73 -7.73 -1.10 -8.08
CA VAL A 73 -8.12 -0.16 -7.04
C VAL A 73 -9.03 0.90 -7.62
N SER A 74 -10.14 1.17 -6.96
CA SER A 74 -11.10 2.19 -7.42
C SER A 74 -11.20 3.39 -6.47
N MET A 75 -10.64 3.30 -5.27
CA MET A 75 -10.69 4.40 -4.29
C MET A 75 -9.31 4.62 -3.71
N ILE A 76 -8.81 5.84 -3.80
CA ILE A 76 -7.51 6.22 -3.25
C ILE A 76 -7.74 7.44 -2.37
N GLY A 77 -7.28 7.35 -1.13
CA GLY A 77 -7.50 8.39 -0.14
C GLY A 77 -6.60 9.60 -0.30
N VAL A 78 -6.84 10.58 0.55
CA VAL A 78 -6.10 11.83 0.57
C VAL A 78 -4.66 11.55 0.98
N ARG A 79 -3.70 12.09 0.22
CA ARG A 79 -2.27 11.97 0.49
C ARG A 79 -1.76 10.53 0.54
N ALA A 80 -2.46 9.62 -0.12
CA ALA A 80 -2.10 8.20 -0.05
C ALA A 80 -0.66 7.91 -0.50
N PHE A 81 -0.13 8.67 -1.44
CA PHE A 81 1.23 8.51 -1.95
C PHE A 81 2.08 9.76 -1.78
N ALA A 82 1.70 10.66 -0.89
CA ALA A 82 2.46 11.89 -0.67
C ALA A 82 3.86 11.54 -0.18
N GLY A 83 4.87 12.22 -0.68
CA GLY A 83 6.24 12.00 -0.24
C GLY A 83 6.88 10.71 -0.70
N CYS A 84 6.25 10.00 -1.63
CA CYS A 84 6.84 8.81 -2.24
C CYS A 84 7.85 9.24 -3.30
N LYS A 85 9.02 9.65 -2.87
CA LYS A 85 10.02 10.32 -3.72
C LYS A 85 10.55 9.45 -4.84
N SER A 86 10.60 8.14 -4.63
CA SER A 86 11.16 7.21 -5.61
C SER A 86 10.11 6.61 -6.53
N LEU A 87 8.84 6.92 -6.29
CA LEU A 87 7.76 6.30 -7.05
C LEU A 87 7.75 6.84 -8.47
N SER A 88 8.14 5.98 -9.41
CA SER A 88 8.24 6.35 -10.82
C SER A 88 7.26 5.60 -11.70
N LYS A 89 6.69 4.52 -11.20
CA LYS A 89 5.76 3.71 -11.98
C LYS A 89 4.54 3.38 -11.15
N ILE A 90 3.39 3.84 -11.63
CA ILE A 90 2.09 3.49 -11.05
C ILE A 90 1.29 2.86 -12.17
N HIS A 91 0.89 1.60 -11.99
CA HIS A 91 0.06 0.92 -12.97
C HIS A 91 -1.40 1.09 -12.60
N PHE A 92 -2.12 1.86 -13.39
CA PHE A 92 -3.53 2.16 -13.17
C PHE A 92 -4.42 1.20 -13.94
N GLY A 93 -5.61 0.97 -13.39
CA GLY A 93 -6.66 0.30 -14.13
C GLY A 93 -7.57 1.30 -14.81
N ASP A 94 -8.61 0.78 -15.46
CA ASP A 94 -9.57 1.60 -16.20
C ASP A 94 -10.58 2.29 -15.28
N ASN A 95 -10.58 1.95 -14.00
CA ASN A 95 -11.60 2.43 -13.06
C ASN A 95 -11.16 3.65 -12.25
N ILE A 96 -10.01 4.19 -12.55
CA ILE A 96 -9.48 5.33 -11.80
C ILE A 96 -9.44 6.55 -12.69
#